data_9dbeb66b7f4f1a8403c465354a7cabbc
#
_entry.id   9dbeb66b7f4f1a8403c465354a7cabbc
#
_cell.length_a   1.000
_cell.length_b   1.000
_cell.length_c   1.000
_cell.angle_alpha   90.00
_cell.angle_beta   90.00
_cell.angle_gamma   90.00
#
_symmetry.space_group_name_H-M   'P 1'
#
loop_
_entity.id
_entity.type
_entity.pdbx_description
1 polymer ?
#
loop_
_entity_poly.entity_id
_entity_poly.type
_entity_poly.pdbx_seq_one_letter_code
_entity_poly.pdbx_strand_id
1 'polypeptide(L)'
;MPNHQASEQMLGYLYQVRYALALLLENDNSDCQISIEKFDDVAFSKDHIPIQLIQLKHHIQHQGNLADASTDMWRTIKVWLDAISETPDILDGTNFLIITTATAPIDSAAFLLKKDSNRNPDTAYEKLKTVCFSSVNQAHQRYYDAFREAGEDTVKQLIRQIYIIDCASNIIDVEKDILKHIRYSCIPKHQKMIYERLEGWWFKKAIDALCCDMPVFVNQNQVRSFIVSVSQEYVDDNLPIDILDIDDLQEDNFSANEKIFHEQLKLICLGNHRMQLALRDYYRAFRQRASWVRNDLL
;
A
#
# COMPACT_ATOMS: atom_id res chain seq x y z
N MET A 1 -17.30 -4.07 -26.42
CA MET A 1 -17.05 -3.21 -25.25
C MET A 1 -15.56 -3.27 -24.94
N PRO A 2 -14.90 -2.16 -24.59
CA PRO A 2 -13.48 -2.21 -24.20
C PRO A 2 -13.32 -3.14 -22.99
N ASN A 3 -12.26 -3.94 -23.02
CA ASN A 3 -11.98 -4.93 -21.99
C ASN A 3 -11.48 -4.18 -20.73
N HIS A 4 -12.31 -4.01 -19.72
CA HIS A 4 -11.97 -3.31 -18.45
C HIS A 4 -11.04 -4.13 -17.52
N GLN A 5 -10.64 -5.31 -17.95
CA GLN A 5 -9.85 -6.26 -17.15
C GLN A 5 -8.49 -5.68 -16.69
N ALA A 6 -7.85 -4.87 -17.54
CA ALA A 6 -6.58 -4.23 -17.17
C ALA A 6 -6.74 -3.17 -16.06
N SER A 7 -7.84 -2.42 -16.06
CA SER A 7 -8.12 -1.42 -15.02
C SER A 7 -8.42 -2.06 -13.67
N GLU A 8 -9.12 -3.19 -13.65
CA GLU A 8 -9.42 -3.93 -12.42
C GLU A 8 -8.15 -4.52 -11.80
N GLN A 9 -7.27 -5.12 -12.63
CA GLN A 9 -5.99 -5.62 -12.16
C GLN A 9 -5.10 -4.50 -11.60
N MET A 10 -4.99 -3.38 -12.32
CA MET A 10 -4.21 -2.23 -11.86
C MET A 10 -4.74 -1.68 -10.53
N LEU A 11 -6.07 -1.54 -10.38
CA LEU A 11 -6.68 -1.09 -9.14
C LEU A 11 -6.46 -2.10 -8.00
N GLY A 12 -6.40 -3.40 -8.30
CA GLY A 12 -6.03 -4.44 -7.33
C GLY A 12 -4.62 -4.20 -6.75
N TYR A 13 -3.62 -3.96 -7.60
CA TYR A 13 -2.25 -3.65 -7.15
C TYR A 13 -2.17 -2.33 -6.38
N LEU A 14 -2.84 -1.28 -6.86
CA LEU A 14 -2.89 0.00 -6.14
C LEU A 14 -3.56 -0.14 -4.77
N TYR A 15 -4.59 -0.99 -4.66
CA TYR A 15 -5.22 -1.32 -3.40
C TYR A 15 -4.25 -2.00 -2.45
N GLN A 16 -3.50 -3.00 -2.92
CA GLN A 16 -2.49 -3.69 -2.11
C GLN A 16 -1.46 -2.71 -1.56
N VAL A 17 -0.92 -1.84 -2.41
CA VAL A 17 0.07 -0.84 -2.01
C VAL A 17 -0.49 0.11 -0.96
N ARG A 18 -1.69 0.66 -1.17
CA ARG A 18 -2.32 1.60 -0.23
C ARG A 18 -2.70 0.92 1.08
N TYR A 19 -3.28 -0.29 1.00
CA TYR A 19 -3.69 -1.03 2.18
C TYR A 19 -2.50 -1.47 3.05
N ALA A 20 -1.37 -1.82 2.42
CA ALA A 20 -0.13 -2.13 3.13
C ALA A 20 0.35 -0.96 4.00
N LEU A 21 0.22 0.28 3.53
CA LEU A 21 0.51 1.47 4.36
C LEU A 21 -0.43 1.57 5.56
N ALA A 22 -1.73 1.36 5.36
CA ALA A 22 -2.70 1.36 6.46
C ALA A 22 -2.35 0.29 7.51
N LEU A 23 -2.09 -0.94 7.08
CA LEU A 23 -1.68 -2.04 7.96
C LEU A 23 -0.40 -1.71 8.76
N LEU A 24 0.58 -1.08 8.11
CA LEU A 24 1.82 -0.69 8.79
C LEU A 24 1.56 0.39 9.85
N LEU A 25 0.66 1.33 9.57
CA LEU A 25 0.27 2.38 10.54
C LEU A 25 -0.57 1.85 11.69
N GLU A 26 -1.37 0.80 11.45
CA GLU A 26 -2.20 0.13 12.47
C GLU A 26 -1.40 -0.83 13.37
N ASN A 27 -0.21 -1.25 12.93
CA ASN A 27 0.57 -2.25 13.65
C ASN A 27 1.18 -1.63 14.92
N ASP A 28 0.85 -2.18 16.09
CA ASP A 28 1.39 -1.72 17.36
C ASP A 28 2.84 -2.18 17.64
N ASN A 29 3.35 -3.12 16.84
CA ASN A 29 4.68 -3.67 17.02
C ASN A 29 5.71 -2.98 16.12
N SER A 30 6.49 -2.08 16.69
CA SER A 30 7.53 -1.32 15.99
C SER A 30 8.69 -2.16 15.46
N ASP A 31 8.87 -3.39 15.97
CA ASP A 31 9.94 -4.31 15.54
C ASP A 31 9.58 -5.04 14.24
N CYS A 32 8.29 -5.03 13.87
CA CYS A 32 7.84 -5.61 12.62
C CYS A 32 8.19 -4.76 11.42
N GLN A 33 8.54 -5.43 10.34
CA GLN A 33 8.77 -4.85 9.03
C GLN A 33 7.72 -5.36 8.05
N ILE A 34 7.26 -4.49 7.18
CA ILE A 34 6.34 -4.87 6.10
C ILE A 34 7.10 -4.99 4.78
N SER A 35 6.74 -5.98 3.98
CA SER A 35 7.17 -6.13 2.57
C SER A 35 5.96 -6.31 1.67
N ILE A 36 6.10 -5.92 0.39
CA ILE A 36 5.08 -6.04 -0.65
C ILE A 36 5.61 -7.00 -1.72
N GLU A 37 4.77 -7.95 -2.16
CA GLU A 37 5.07 -8.92 -3.24
C GLU A 37 6.36 -9.74 -3.02
N LYS A 38 6.78 -9.94 -1.77
CA LYS A 38 7.98 -10.74 -1.45
C LYS A 38 7.64 -12.17 -1.05
N PHE A 39 6.75 -12.33 -0.09
CA PHE A 39 6.31 -13.63 0.43
C PHE A 39 4.83 -13.88 0.10
N ASP A 40 4.08 -12.80 -0.08
CA ASP A 40 2.67 -12.74 -0.44
C ASP A 40 2.36 -11.32 -0.94
N ASP A 41 1.09 -10.97 -1.21
CA ASP A 41 0.68 -9.60 -1.59
C ASP A 41 1.29 -8.59 -0.60
N VAL A 42 1.16 -8.89 0.70
CA VAL A 42 1.79 -8.16 1.82
C VAL A 42 2.26 -9.15 2.87
N ALA A 43 3.41 -8.91 3.48
CA ALA A 43 3.86 -9.72 4.60
C ALA A 43 4.44 -8.86 5.73
N PHE A 44 4.12 -9.21 6.97
CA PHE A 44 4.87 -8.76 8.14
C PHE A 44 5.95 -9.77 8.50
N SER A 45 7.15 -9.25 8.78
CA SER A 45 8.31 -10.04 9.14
C SER A 45 8.98 -9.47 10.39
N LYS A 46 9.62 -10.34 11.16
CA LYS A 46 10.55 -9.99 12.23
C LYS A 46 11.89 -10.65 11.91
N ASP A 47 12.96 -9.87 11.94
CA ASP A 47 14.31 -10.35 11.59
C ASP A 47 14.33 -11.08 10.22
N HIS A 48 13.55 -10.55 9.26
CA HIS A 48 13.35 -11.09 7.91
C HIS A 48 12.61 -12.46 7.84
N ILE A 49 12.10 -12.96 8.96
CA ILE A 49 11.28 -14.17 9.01
C ILE A 49 9.81 -13.74 8.96
N PRO A 50 9.01 -14.26 8.02
CA PRO A 50 7.60 -13.89 7.94
C PRO A 50 6.84 -14.42 9.16
N ILE A 51 6.07 -13.54 9.80
CA ILE A 51 5.18 -13.86 10.92
C ILE A 51 3.70 -13.74 10.53
N GLN A 52 3.43 -13.06 9.42
CA GLN A 52 2.10 -12.90 8.89
C GLN A 52 2.15 -12.73 7.37
N LEU A 53 1.42 -13.58 6.65
CA LEU A 53 1.21 -13.50 5.21
C LEU A 53 -0.20 -13.04 4.93
N ILE A 54 -0.36 -12.04 4.05
CA ILE A 54 -1.62 -11.34 3.83
C ILE A 54 -1.95 -11.33 2.35
N GLN A 55 -3.08 -11.93 2.00
CA GLN A 55 -3.69 -11.81 0.68
C GLN A 55 -4.79 -10.76 0.70
N LEU A 56 -4.70 -9.81 -0.22
CA LEU A 56 -5.65 -8.72 -0.36
C LEU A 56 -6.56 -8.96 -1.57
N LYS A 57 -7.88 -8.92 -1.35
CA LYS A 57 -8.89 -9.14 -2.41
C LYS A 57 -9.82 -7.93 -2.50
N HIS A 58 -9.73 -7.18 -3.58
CA HIS A 58 -10.51 -5.96 -3.81
C HIS A 58 -11.56 -6.18 -4.90
N HIS A 59 -12.82 -6.02 -4.56
CA HIS A 59 -13.97 -6.10 -5.47
C HIS A 59 -14.57 -4.70 -5.65
N ILE A 60 -14.54 -4.16 -6.86
CA ILE A 60 -14.92 -2.77 -7.16
C ILE A 60 -16.40 -2.68 -7.55
N GLN A 61 -16.85 -3.56 -8.42
CA GLN A 61 -18.16 -3.42 -9.10
C GLN A 61 -19.28 -4.26 -8.49
N HIS A 62 -18.96 -5.34 -7.78
CA HIS A 62 -19.93 -6.21 -7.12
C HIS A 62 -19.48 -6.53 -5.71
N GLN A 63 -20.41 -6.53 -4.75
CA GLN A 63 -20.11 -7.11 -3.45
C GLN A 63 -19.72 -8.58 -3.67
N GLY A 64 -18.42 -8.84 -3.64
CA GLY A 64 -17.91 -10.20 -3.71
C GLY A 64 -18.47 -11.04 -2.56
N ASN A 65 -18.52 -12.34 -2.77
CA ASN A 65 -18.97 -13.28 -1.77
C ASN A 65 -17.90 -14.35 -1.55
N LEU A 66 -17.41 -14.46 -0.32
CA LEU A 66 -16.38 -15.44 0.06
C LEU A 66 -17.05 -16.75 0.53
N ALA A 67 -17.90 -17.33 -0.34
CA ALA A 67 -18.51 -18.63 -0.10
C ALA A 67 -17.51 -19.77 -0.19
N ASP A 68 -17.88 -20.97 0.28
CA ASP A 68 -17.02 -22.16 0.35
C ASP A 68 -16.42 -22.59 -1.01
N ALA A 69 -17.06 -22.25 -2.12
CA ALA A 69 -16.58 -22.51 -3.48
C ALA A 69 -15.99 -21.25 -4.17
N SER A 70 -15.69 -20.17 -3.43
CA SER A 70 -15.20 -18.94 -4.04
C SER A 70 -13.80 -19.13 -4.62
N THR A 71 -13.58 -18.55 -5.81
CA THR A 71 -12.26 -18.58 -6.48
C THR A 71 -11.17 -17.94 -5.64
N ASP A 72 -11.48 -16.84 -4.97
CA ASP A 72 -10.52 -16.11 -4.14
C ASP A 72 -10.02 -16.96 -2.99
N MET A 73 -10.94 -17.64 -2.29
CA MET A 73 -10.58 -18.55 -1.19
C MET A 73 -9.67 -19.68 -1.67
N TRP A 74 -10.08 -20.37 -2.74
CA TRP A 74 -9.34 -21.54 -3.24
C TRP A 74 -8.01 -21.18 -3.87
N ARG A 75 -7.96 -20.07 -4.61
CA ARG A 75 -6.71 -19.56 -5.17
C ARG A 75 -5.71 -19.21 -4.07
N THR A 76 -6.17 -18.54 -3.01
CA THR A 76 -5.34 -18.15 -1.89
C THR A 76 -4.82 -19.37 -1.11
N ILE A 77 -5.69 -20.34 -0.80
CA ILE A 77 -5.27 -21.59 -0.15
C ILE A 77 -4.19 -22.29 -0.98
N LYS A 78 -4.36 -22.37 -2.31
CA LYS A 78 -3.35 -22.97 -3.19
C LYS A 78 -2.01 -22.23 -3.12
N VAL A 79 -2.01 -20.91 -3.21
CA VAL A 79 -0.78 -20.10 -3.13
C VAL A 79 -0.02 -20.42 -1.84
N TRP A 80 -0.73 -20.50 -0.72
CA TRP A 80 -0.09 -20.83 0.56
C TRP A 80 0.36 -22.27 0.67
N LEU A 81 -0.37 -23.22 0.10
CA LEU A 81 0.06 -24.61 0.05
C LEU A 81 1.31 -24.80 -0.83
N ASP A 82 1.40 -24.08 -1.96
CA ASP A 82 2.61 -24.07 -2.79
C ASP A 82 3.80 -23.51 -2.00
N ALA A 83 3.64 -22.37 -1.31
CA ALA A 83 4.69 -21.78 -0.47
C ALA A 83 5.13 -22.71 0.67
N ILE A 84 4.19 -23.39 1.33
CA ILE A 84 4.48 -24.38 2.37
C ILE A 84 5.23 -25.59 1.80
N SER A 85 4.89 -26.03 0.58
CA SER A 85 5.59 -27.12 -0.08
C SER A 85 7.05 -26.77 -0.38
N GLU A 86 7.32 -25.50 -0.75
CA GLU A 86 8.68 -25.00 -0.99
C GLU A 86 9.45 -24.73 0.32
N THR A 87 8.76 -24.26 1.35
CA THR A 87 9.34 -23.87 2.64
C THR A 87 8.43 -24.30 3.79
N PRO A 88 8.52 -25.57 4.24
CA PRO A 88 7.63 -26.11 5.28
C PRO A 88 7.65 -25.34 6.59
N ASP A 89 8.79 -24.75 6.96
CA ASP A 89 8.97 -23.98 8.21
C ASP A 89 8.07 -22.70 8.25
N ILE A 90 7.49 -22.30 7.12
CA ILE A 90 6.49 -21.21 7.08
C ILE A 90 5.28 -21.50 7.98
N LEU A 91 4.88 -22.76 8.16
CA LEU A 91 3.80 -23.13 9.06
C LEU A 91 4.14 -22.90 10.54
N ASP A 92 5.43 -22.81 10.89
CA ASP A 92 5.85 -22.65 12.27
C ASP A 92 5.77 -21.18 12.70
N GLY A 93 4.65 -20.79 13.30
CA GLY A 93 4.46 -19.47 13.89
C GLY A 93 3.95 -18.37 12.94
N THR A 94 3.68 -18.70 11.68
CA THR A 94 3.12 -17.73 10.72
C THR A 94 1.59 -17.75 10.73
N ASN A 95 0.97 -16.57 10.78
CA ASN A 95 -0.45 -16.40 10.57
C ASN A 95 -0.73 -16.03 9.11
N PHE A 96 -1.83 -16.54 8.57
CA PHE A 96 -2.27 -16.31 7.21
C PHE A 96 -3.54 -15.46 7.21
N LEU A 97 -3.55 -14.31 6.57
CA LEU A 97 -4.70 -13.42 6.53
C LEU A 97 -5.27 -13.29 5.11
N ILE A 98 -6.59 -13.41 5.00
CA ILE A 98 -7.32 -12.91 3.84
C ILE A 98 -8.05 -11.65 4.26
N ILE A 99 -7.72 -10.53 3.63
CA ILE A 99 -8.42 -9.27 3.80
C ILE A 99 -9.18 -8.99 2.50
N THR A 100 -10.50 -8.84 2.60
CA THR A 100 -11.34 -8.71 1.42
C THR A 100 -12.46 -7.69 1.60
N THR A 101 -12.77 -6.95 0.54
CA THR A 101 -13.98 -6.11 0.49
C THR A 101 -15.26 -6.93 0.32
N ALA A 102 -15.15 -8.24 0.01
CA ALA A 102 -16.28 -9.17 -0.05
C ALA A 102 -16.80 -9.50 1.34
N THR A 103 -18.02 -10.06 1.37
CA THR A 103 -18.66 -10.55 2.61
C THR A 103 -18.47 -12.06 2.74
N ALA A 104 -18.11 -12.53 3.93
CA ALA A 104 -18.15 -13.94 4.28
C ALA A 104 -19.58 -14.33 4.68
N PRO A 105 -20.28 -15.18 3.90
CA PRO A 105 -21.64 -15.61 4.24
C PRO A 105 -21.67 -16.33 5.58
N ILE A 106 -22.76 -16.12 6.34
CA ILE A 106 -22.99 -16.85 7.58
C ILE A 106 -22.87 -18.35 7.32
N ASP A 107 -22.24 -19.05 8.23
CA ASP A 107 -21.95 -20.49 8.15
C ASP A 107 -21.00 -20.93 7.03
N SER A 108 -20.42 -20.02 6.24
CA SER A 108 -19.33 -20.40 5.31
C SER A 108 -18.03 -20.73 6.06
N ALA A 109 -17.12 -21.46 5.41
CA ALA A 109 -15.77 -21.68 5.93
C ALA A 109 -15.06 -20.35 6.24
N ALA A 110 -15.21 -19.35 5.36
CA ALA A 110 -14.68 -18.02 5.57
C ALA A 110 -15.24 -17.34 6.83
N PHE A 111 -16.55 -17.46 7.08
CA PHE A 111 -17.19 -16.93 8.30
C PHE A 111 -16.62 -17.58 9.56
N LEU A 112 -16.42 -18.91 9.53
CA LEU A 112 -15.87 -19.67 10.64
C LEU A 112 -14.37 -19.43 10.88
N LEU A 113 -13.68 -18.74 9.96
CA LEU A 113 -12.27 -18.36 10.09
C LEU A 113 -12.08 -16.90 10.51
N LYS A 114 -13.14 -16.15 10.79
CA LYS A 114 -13.04 -14.79 11.34
C LYS A 114 -12.48 -14.81 12.76
N LYS A 115 -11.86 -13.70 13.16
CA LYS A 115 -11.31 -13.52 14.52
C LYS A 115 -12.43 -13.05 15.47
N ASP A 116 -13.43 -13.89 15.67
CA ASP A 116 -14.54 -13.62 16.57
C ASP A 116 -14.94 -14.88 17.37
N SER A 117 -16.03 -14.78 18.13
CA SER A 117 -16.55 -15.88 18.96
C SER A 117 -17.08 -17.10 18.16
N ASN A 118 -17.33 -16.91 16.85
CA ASN A 118 -17.84 -17.99 15.98
C ASN A 118 -16.71 -18.79 15.33
N ARG A 119 -15.46 -18.44 15.59
CA ARG A 119 -14.30 -19.08 14.99
C ARG A 119 -14.28 -20.57 15.29
N ASN A 120 -14.30 -21.38 14.22
CA ASN A 120 -14.22 -22.84 14.28
C ASN A 120 -13.44 -23.38 13.07
N PRO A 121 -12.09 -23.42 13.13
CA PRO A 121 -11.27 -23.88 12.02
C PRO A 121 -11.49 -25.35 11.64
N ASP A 122 -11.82 -26.21 12.58
CA ASP A 122 -12.06 -27.62 12.31
C ASP A 122 -13.34 -27.81 11.48
N THR A 123 -14.42 -27.09 11.80
CA THR A 123 -15.63 -27.08 10.98
C THR A 123 -15.39 -26.42 9.61
N ALA A 124 -14.59 -25.35 9.55
CA ALA A 124 -14.21 -24.71 8.29
C ALA A 124 -13.44 -25.70 7.39
N TYR A 125 -12.51 -26.48 7.94
CA TYR A 125 -11.81 -27.53 7.23
C TYR A 125 -12.77 -28.56 6.62
N GLU A 126 -13.72 -29.09 7.39
CA GLU A 126 -14.68 -30.09 6.89
C GLU A 126 -15.56 -29.52 5.76
N LYS A 127 -15.97 -28.25 5.83
CA LYS A 127 -16.69 -27.59 4.73
C LYS A 127 -15.84 -27.50 3.47
N LEU A 128 -14.60 -27.03 3.56
CA LEU A 128 -13.68 -26.94 2.42
C LEU A 128 -13.36 -28.35 1.87
N LYS A 129 -13.14 -29.34 2.72
CA LYS A 129 -12.96 -30.74 2.33
C LYS A 129 -14.17 -31.26 1.54
N THR A 130 -15.38 -31.00 2.00
CA THR A 130 -16.62 -31.37 1.30
C THR A 130 -16.66 -30.74 -0.10
N VAL A 131 -16.38 -29.45 -0.25
CA VAL A 131 -16.34 -28.79 -1.55
C VAL A 131 -15.24 -29.39 -2.45
N CYS A 132 -14.04 -29.62 -1.92
CA CYS A 132 -12.92 -30.20 -2.65
C CYS A 132 -13.26 -31.57 -3.27
N PHE A 133 -14.00 -32.41 -2.56
CA PHE A 133 -14.31 -33.77 -3.01
C PHE A 133 -15.64 -33.89 -3.78
N SER A 134 -16.57 -32.96 -3.64
CA SER A 134 -17.88 -32.99 -4.29
C SER A 134 -17.99 -32.06 -5.51
N SER A 135 -17.11 -31.06 -5.65
CA SER A 135 -17.22 -30.08 -6.70
C SER A 135 -16.81 -30.63 -8.08
N VAL A 136 -17.64 -30.33 -9.07
CA VAL A 136 -17.39 -30.67 -10.48
C VAL A 136 -16.77 -29.48 -11.25
N ASN A 137 -16.42 -28.39 -10.57
CA ASN A 137 -15.87 -27.19 -11.20
C ASN A 137 -14.45 -27.43 -11.74
N GLN A 138 -14.32 -27.66 -13.04
CA GLN A 138 -13.03 -27.91 -13.65
C GLN A 138 -12.06 -26.72 -13.59
N ALA A 139 -12.56 -25.48 -13.54
CA ALA A 139 -11.70 -24.30 -13.40
C ALA A 139 -10.96 -24.27 -12.03
N HIS A 140 -11.52 -24.90 -11.03
CA HIS A 140 -10.93 -25.00 -9.69
C HIS A 140 -10.15 -26.30 -9.44
N GLN A 141 -10.12 -27.22 -10.43
CA GLN A 141 -9.53 -28.53 -10.23
C GLN A 141 -8.08 -28.45 -9.70
N ARG A 142 -7.27 -27.56 -10.25
CA ARG A 142 -5.88 -27.34 -9.81
C ARG A 142 -5.75 -26.91 -8.34
N TYR A 143 -6.78 -26.23 -7.80
CA TYR A 143 -6.80 -25.81 -6.38
C TYR A 143 -7.18 -27.00 -5.49
N TYR A 144 -8.13 -27.81 -5.94
CA TYR A 144 -8.55 -29.02 -5.24
C TYR A 144 -7.46 -30.09 -5.24
N ASP A 145 -6.69 -30.20 -6.34
CA ASP A 145 -5.55 -31.11 -6.42
C ASP A 145 -4.47 -30.73 -5.39
N ALA A 146 -4.07 -29.45 -5.35
CA ALA A 146 -3.12 -28.95 -4.35
C ALA A 146 -3.59 -29.21 -2.91
N PHE A 147 -4.87 -29.01 -2.62
CA PHE A 147 -5.46 -29.29 -1.30
C PHE A 147 -5.39 -30.79 -0.93
N ARG A 148 -5.61 -31.68 -1.89
CA ARG A 148 -5.52 -33.13 -1.69
C ARG A 148 -4.07 -33.62 -1.53
N GLU A 149 -3.16 -33.07 -2.35
CA GLU A 149 -1.76 -33.47 -2.40
C GLU A 149 -0.96 -33.03 -1.17
N ALA A 150 -1.32 -31.89 -0.59
CA ALA A 150 -0.65 -31.35 0.60
C ALA A 150 -0.80 -32.23 1.87
N GLY A 151 -1.78 -33.15 1.88
CA GLY A 151 -2.04 -34.00 3.02
C GLY A 151 -2.91 -33.35 4.11
N GLU A 152 -3.62 -34.19 4.84
CA GLU A 152 -4.66 -33.76 5.80
C GLU A 152 -4.07 -32.91 6.94
N ASP A 153 -2.95 -33.32 7.50
CA ASP A 153 -2.35 -32.63 8.67
C ASP A 153 -1.84 -31.24 8.30
N THR A 154 -1.15 -31.11 7.16
CA THR A 154 -0.67 -29.81 6.64
C THR A 154 -1.84 -28.86 6.39
N VAL A 155 -2.88 -29.35 5.72
CA VAL A 155 -4.05 -28.51 5.42
C VAL A 155 -4.77 -28.10 6.71
N LYS A 156 -4.96 -28.99 7.66
CA LYS A 156 -5.59 -28.67 8.96
C LYS A 156 -4.76 -27.62 9.72
N GLN A 157 -3.44 -27.76 9.73
CA GLN A 157 -2.57 -26.80 10.38
C GLN A 157 -2.68 -25.43 9.70
N LEU A 158 -2.63 -25.36 8.37
CA LEU A 158 -2.83 -24.12 7.61
C LEU A 158 -4.20 -23.49 7.94
N ILE A 159 -5.29 -24.25 7.85
CA ILE A 159 -6.65 -23.72 8.11
C ILE A 159 -6.78 -23.17 9.53
N ARG A 160 -6.13 -23.77 10.52
CA ARG A 160 -6.10 -23.25 11.90
C ARG A 160 -5.37 -21.92 12.03
N GLN A 161 -4.45 -21.61 11.13
CA GLN A 161 -3.67 -20.37 11.12
C GLN A 161 -4.25 -19.31 10.16
N ILE A 162 -5.28 -19.65 9.38
CA ILE A 162 -5.98 -18.70 8.52
C ILE A 162 -6.93 -17.84 9.36
N TYR A 163 -6.88 -16.54 9.11
CA TYR A 163 -7.81 -15.53 9.62
C TYR A 163 -8.43 -14.75 8.47
N ILE A 164 -9.70 -14.39 8.58
CA ILE A 164 -10.44 -13.66 7.56
C ILE A 164 -10.94 -12.34 8.12
N ILE A 165 -10.65 -11.26 7.40
CA ILE A 165 -11.20 -9.93 7.60
C ILE A 165 -12.03 -9.62 6.36
N ASP A 166 -13.34 -9.75 6.50
CA ASP A 166 -14.30 -9.44 5.45
C ASP A 166 -14.85 -8.01 5.59
N CYS A 167 -15.54 -7.51 4.57
CA CYS A 167 -16.07 -6.16 4.53
C CYS A 167 -15.00 -5.07 4.81
N ALA A 168 -13.77 -5.33 4.42
CA ALA A 168 -12.66 -4.39 4.58
C ALA A 168 -12.88 -3.11 3.77
N SER A 169 -12.25 -2.03 4.19
CA SER A 169 -12.28 -0.74 3.50
C SER A 169 -11.86 -0.89 2.03
N ASN A 170 -12.62 -0.28 1.12
CA ASN A 170 -12.24 -0.20 -0.29
C ASN A 170 -11.09 0.81 -0.47
N ILE A 171 -10.53 0.88 -1.68
CA ILE A 171 -9.35 1.71 -1.99
C ILE A 171 -9.55 3.21 -1.65
N ILE A 172 -10.78 3.72 -1.70
CA ILE A 172 -11.10 5.12 -1.36
C ILE A 172 -11.21 5.29 0.16
N ASP A 173 -11.82 4.33 0.84
CA ASP A 173 -12.02 4.42 2.29
C ASP A 173 -10.72 4.17 3.07
N VAL A 174 -9.77 3.39 2.54
CA VAL A 174 -8.43 3.22 3.11
C VAL A 174 -7.70 4.56 3.28
N GLU A 175 -7.90 5.53 2.38
CA GLU A 175 -7.39 6.89 2.56
C GLU A 175 -7.85 7.50 3.89
N LYS A 176 -9.14 7.37 4.20
CA LYS A 176 -9.71 7.89 5.46
C LYS A 176 -9.11 7.19 6.67
N ASP A 177 -8.81 5.90 6.56
CA ASP A 177 -8.19 5.14 7.64
C ASP A 177 -6.74 5.62 7.86
N ILE A 178 -5.95 5.82 6.81
CA ILE A 178 -4.61 6.40 6.91
C ILE A 178 -4.67 7.81 7.52
N LEU A 179 -5.59 8.67 7.07
CA LEU A 179 -5.77 10.02 7.61
C LEU A 179 -6.08 10.02 9.11
N LYS A 180 -6.84 9.03 9.62
CA LYS A 180 -7.08 8.87 11.07
C LYS A 180 -5.78 8.62 11.85
N HIS A 181 -4.87 7.82 11.31
CA HIS A 181 -3.60 7.50 11.97
C HIS A 181 -2.64 8.70 12.02
N ILE A 182 -2.63 9.53 10.98
CA ILE A 182 -1.71 10.68 10.92
C ILE A 182 -2.30 11.97 11.54
N ARG A 183 -3.56 11.98 11.97
CA ARG A 183 -4.28 13.20 12.43
C ARG A 183 -3.63 13.96 13.58
N TYR A 184 -2.90 13.27 14.43
CA TYR A 184 -2.21 13.88 15.58
C TYR A 184 -0.75 14.23 15.28
N SER A 185 -0.25 13.93 14.11
CA SER A 185 1.12 14.19 13.71
C SER A 185 1.29 15.53 12.99
N CYS A 186 0.20 16.27 12.76
CA CYS A 186 0.22 17.51 11.98
C CYS A 186 -0.96 18.42 12.31
N ILE A 187 -0.85 19.68 11.91
CA ILE A 187 -1.95 20.66 11.99
C ILE A 187 -3.05 20.24 11.00
N PRO A 188 -4.33 20.29 11.37
CA PRO A 188 -5.43 19.82 10.51
C PRO A 188 -5.45 20.38 9.08
N LYS A 189 -5.11 21.68 8.92
CA LYS A 189 -5.08 22.33 7.59
C LYS A 189 -4.04 21.73 6.63
N HIS A 190 -3.01 21.05 7.14
CA HIS A 190 -1.93 20.43 6.35
C HIS A 190 -2.04 18.91 6.22
N GLN A 191 -3.00 18.30 6.89
CA GLN A 191 -3.14 16.84 6.96
C GLN A 191 -3.21 16.19 5.57
N LYS A 192 -3.99 16.78 4.64
CA LYS A 192 -4.15 16.25 3.28
C LYS A 192 -2.83 16.30 2.49
N MET A 193 -2.09 17.41 2.59
CA MET A 193 -0.81 17.57 1.90
C MET A 193 0.25 16.59 2.43
N ILE A 194 0.28 16.38 3.75
CA ILE A 194 1.18 15.40 4.36
C ILE A 194 0.82 13.99 3.92
N TYR A 195 -0.48 13.68 3.85
CA TYR A 195 -0.94 12.40 3.32
C TYR A 195 -0.50 12.17 1.86
N GLU A 196 -0.70 13.14 0.97
CA GLU A 196 -0.32 13.04 -0.43
C GLU A 196 1.20 12.81 -0.59
N ARG A 197 2.03 13.47 0.21
CA ARG A 197 3.48 13.25 0.23
C ARG A 197 3.86 11.90 0.81
N LEU A 198 3.16 11.45 1.87
CA LEU A 198 3.35 10.13 2.45
C LEU A 198 2.99 9.03 1.44
N GLU A 199 1.86 9.16 0.74
CA GLU A 199 1.43 8.20 -0.28
C GLU A 199 2.43 8.15 -1.44
N GLY A 200 2.92 9.29 -1.91
CA GLY A 200 3.96 9.36 -2.95
C GLY A 200 5.27 8.69 -2.53
N TRP A 201 5.73 8.94 -1.29
CA TRP A 201 6.92 8.29 -0.73
C TRP A 201 6.73 6.79 -0.60
N TRP A 202 5.56 6.35 -0.13
CA TRP A 202 5.20 4.95 0.02
C TRP A 202 5.13 4.23 -1.33
N PHE A 203 4.49 4.85 -2.31
CA PHE A 203 4.42 4.31 -3.67
C PHE A 203 5.81 4.11 -4.29
N LYS A 204 6.74 5.05 -4.06
CA LYS A 204 8.13 4.87 -4.48
C LYS A 204 8.78 3.66 -3.80
N LYS A 205 8.53 3.42 -2.50
CA LYS A 205 9.00 2.21 -1.80
C LYS A 205 8.44 0.93 -2.39
N ALA A 206 7.16 0.94 -2.80
CA ALA A 206 6.55 -0.19 -3.49
C ALA A 206 7.20 -0.44 -4.85
N ILE A 207 7.45 0.61 -5.64
CA ILE A 207 8.17 0.49 -6.93
C ILE A 207 9.57 -0.10 -6.69
N ASP A 208 10.32 0.43 -5.71
CA ASP A 208 11.66 -0.07 -5.37
C ASP A 208 11.61 -1.57 -5.02
N ALA A 209 10.58 -2.01 -4.26
CA ALA A 209 10.39 -3.41 -3.91
C ALA A 209 10.13 -4.31 -5.12
N LEU A 210 9.38 -3.81 -6.11
CA LEU A 210 9.05 -4.57 -7.33
C LEU A 210 10.18 -4.58 -8.35
N CYS A 211 11.05 -3.57 -8.36
CA CYS A 211 12.13 -3.42 -9.34
C CYS A 211 13.47 -3.98 -8.86
N CYS A 212 13.66 -4.18 -7.56
CA CYS A 212 14.91 -4.63 -6.99
C CYS A 212 14.90 -6.15 -6.73
N ASP A 213 16.03 -6.83 -7.01
CA ASP A 213 16.21 -8.24 -6.66
C ASP A 213 16.23 -8.45 -5.13
N MET A 214 16.59 -7.41 -4.38
CA MET A 214 16.60 -7.43 -2.92
C MET A 214 15.26 -6.92 -2.37
N PRO A 215 14.65 -7.64 -1.41
CA PRO A 215 13.38 -7.23 -0.83
C PRO A 215 13.52 -5.90 -0.07
N VAL A 216 12.57 -5.01 -0.27
CA VAL A 216 12.45 -3.75 0.48
C VAL A 216 11.56 -4.00 1.70
N PHE A 217 12.14 -3.84 2.88
CA PHE A 217 11.43 -3.92 4.15
C PHE A 217 11.28 -2.51 4.73
N VAL A 218 10.08 -2.16 5.12
CA VAL A 218 9.78 -0.87 5.75
C VAL A 218 9.19 -1.11 7.14
N ASN A 219 9.70 -0.42 8.14
CA ASN A 219 9.16 -0.46 9.50
C ASN A 219 8.40 0.83 9.85
N GLN A 220 7.65 0.77 10.95
CA GLN A 220 6.84 1.89 11.40
C GLN A 220 7.66 3.14 11.75
N ASN A 221 8.90 2.98 12.23
CA ASN A 221 9.76 4.10 12.56
C ASN A 221 10.19 4.90 11.33
N GLN A 222 10.40 4.24 10.20
CA GLN A 222 10.70 4.92 8.92
C GLN A 222 9.52 5.77 8.46
N VAL A 223 8.29 5.23 8.55
CA VAL A 223 7.07 5.98 8.23
C VAL A 223 6.89 7.16 9.17
N ARG A 224 7.05 6.94 10.47
CA ARG A 224 6.97 8.01 11.50
C ARG A 224 7.99 9.11 11.24
N SER A 225 9.24 8.75 10.99
CA SER A 225 10.31 9.73 10.72
C SER A 225 10.00 10.55 9.48
N PHE A 226 9.44 9.92 8.43
CA PHE A 226 9.01 10.64 7.23
C PHE A 226 7.86 11.62 7.54
N ILE A 227 6.82 11.18 8.25
CA ILE A 227 5.68 12.04 8.62
C ILE A 227 6.17 13.23 9.46
N VAL A 228 7.04 13.00 10.45
CA VAL A 228 7.59 14.08 11.29
C VAL A 228 8.42 15.06 10.45
N SER A 229 9.29 14.57 9.58
CA SER A 229 10.09 15.41 8.69
C SER A 229 9.23 16.30 7.80
N VAL A 230 8.20 15.71 7.16
CA VAL A 230 7.27 16.49 6.33
C VAL A 230 6.44 17.46 7.17
N SER A 231 5.97 17.05 8.35
CA SER A 231 5.18 17.92 9.22
C SER A 231 5.95 19.15 9.68
N GLN A 232 7.27 19.02 9.92
CA GLN A 232 8.13 20.14 10.31
C GLN A 232 8.27 21.20 9.20
N GLU A 233 8.08 20.83 7.93
CA GLU A 233 8.10 21.78 6.83
C GLU A 233 6.86 22.71 6.83
N TYR A 234 5.79 22.31 7.52
CA TYR A 234 4.51 23.01 7.61
C TYR A 234 4.26 23.66 8.98
N VAL A 235 5.28 23.85 9.81
CA VAL A 235 5.17 24.65 11.04
C VAL A 235 5.11 26.13 10.66
N ASP A 236 4.32 26.93 11.38
CA ASP A 236 3.93 28.32 11.02
C ASP A 236 5.09 29.24 10.64
N ASP A 237 6.32 28.98 11.12
CA ASP A 237 7.51 29.78 10.78
C ASP A 237 8.38 29.18 9.66
N ASN A 238 7.98 28.06 9.04
CA ASN A 238 8.82 27.33 8.10
C ASN A 238 7.98 26.84 6.90
N LEU A 239 7.88 27.69 5.89
CA LEU A 239 7.18 27.34 4.64
C LEU A 239 7.98 26.28 3.87
N PRO A 240 7.31 25.22 3.36
CA PRO A 240 8.00 24.14 2.65
C PRO A 240 8.66 24.66 1.37
N ILE A 241 9.91 24.22 1.14
CA ILE A 241 10.64 24.51 -0.09
C ILE A 241 10.52 23.29 -1.01
N ASP A 242 9.63 23.38 -1.99
CA ASP A 242 9.34 22.30 -2.94
C ASP A 242 10.14 22.44 -4.25
N ILE A 243 10.61 23.65 -4.55
CA ILE A 243 11.31 23.97 -5.80
C ILE A 243 12.79 24.17 -5.49
N LEU A 244 13.57 23.09 -5.63
CA LEU A 244 15.00 23.08 -5.33
C LEU A 244 15.84 23.54 -6.53
N ASP A 245 15.48 23.10 -7.73
CA ASP A 245 16.18 23.42 -8.97
C ASP A 245 15.22 23.90 -10.06
N ILE A 246 15.74 24.71 -10.95
CA ILE A 246 15.07 25.15 -12.17
C ILE A 246 16.02 24.88 -13.31
N ASP A 247 15.57 24.04 -14.26
CA ASP A 247 16.29 23.76 -15.49
C ASP A 247 16.54 25.04 -16.30
N ASP A 248 17.52 25.00 -17.16
CA ASP A 248 18.06 26.13 -17.94
C ASP A 248 17.03 27.19 -18.32
N LEU A 249 17.20 28.39 -17.77
CA LEU A 249 16.40 29.56 -18.09
C LEU A 249 16.80 30.10 -19.45
N GLN A 250 15.95 29.99 -20.45
CA GLN A 250 16.10 30.63 -21.74
C GLN A 250 15.43 32.02 -21.71
N GLU A 251 16.20 33.07 -22.05
CA GLU A 251 15.73 34.47 -22.03
C GLU A 251 14.47 34.71 -22.87
N ASP A 252 14.26 33.93 -23.92
CA ASP A 252 13.09 34.04 -24.81
C ASP A 252 11.76 33.70 -24.11
N ASN A 253 11.81 33.00 -22.99
CA ASN A 253 10.65 32.57 -22.23
C ASN A 253 10.32 33.48 -21.03
N PHE A 254 11.02 34.59 -20.84
CA PHE A 254 10.80 35.49 -19.73
C PHE A 254 9.47 36.25 -19.82
N SER A 255 8.71 36.26 -18.74
CA SER A 255 7.56 37.15 -18.56
C SER A 255 7.96 38.64 -18.53
N ALA A 256 7.02 39.53 -18.66
CA ALA A 256 7.30 41.00 -18.63
C ALA A 256 8.05 41.42 -17.34
N ASN A 257 7.69 40.88 -16.18
CA ASN A 257 8.33 41.21 -14.90
C ASN A 257 9.77 40.67 -14.81
N GLU A 258 10.02 39.48 -15.35
CA GLU A 258 11.34 38.89 -15.42
C GLU A 258 12.29 39.65 -16.33
N LYS A 259 11.78 40.18 -17.45
CA LYS A 259 12.53 41.09 -18.32
C LYS A 259 12.94 42.38 -17.61
N ILE A 260 12.01 42.96 -16.80
CA ILE A 260 12.32 44.14 -16.01
C ILE A 260 13.41 43.84 -14.99
N PHE A 261 13.32 42.70 -14.27
CA PHE A 261 14.34 42.31 -13.29
C PHE A 261 15.74 42.09 -13.97
N HIS A 262 15.75 41.44 -15.12
CA HIS A 262 16.96 41.25 -15.92
C HIS A 262 17.61 42.60 -16.34
N GLU A 263 16.81 43.55 -16.81
CA GLU A 263 17.31 44.88 -17.15
C GLU A 263 17.87 45.63 -15.92
N GLN A 264 17.22 45.50 -14.76
CA GLN A 264 17.73 46.05 -13.50
C GLN A 264 19.10 45.47 -13.11
N LEU A 265 19.30 44.16 -13.29
CA LEU A 265 20.57 43.49 -13.03
C LEU A 265 21.67 43.96 -13.98
N LYS A 266 21.32 44.28 -15.24
CA LYS A 266 22.27 44.87 -16.21
C LYS A 266 22.74 46.25 -15.79
N LEU A 267 21.83 47.08 -15.25
CA LEU A 267 22.15 48.44 -14.79
C LEU A 267 23.21 48.47 -13.66
N ILE A 268 23.28 47.47 -12.84
CA ILE A 268 24.29 47.35 -11.76
C ILE A 268 25.54 46.60 -12.21
N CYS A 269 25.73 46.38 -13.51
CA CYS A 269 26.90 45.79 -14.13
C CYS A 269 27.32 44.43 -13.55
N LEU A 270 26.40 43.56 -13.24
CA LEU A 270 26.68 42.18 -12.79
C LEU A 270 27.30 41.36 -13.94
N GLY A 271 28.36 40.61 -13.64
CA GLY A 271 28.91 39.66 -14.60
C GLY A 271 27.90 38.53 -14.95
N ASN A 272 27.96 38.00 -16.16
CA ASN A 272 27.02 37.05 -16.73
C ASN A 272 26.70 35.87 -15.80
N HIS A 273 27.70 35.28 -15.16
CA HIS A 273 27.48 34.16 -14.23
C HIS A 273 26.61 34.54 -13.00
N ARG A 274 26.91 35.73 -12.40
CA ARG A 274 26.10 36.23 -11.25
C ARG A 274 24.69 36.62 -11.67
N MET A 275 24.52 37.11 -12.88
CA MET A 275 23.23 37.44 -13.44
C MET A 275 22.35 36.18 -13.62
N GLN A 276 22.95 35.11 -14.16
CA GLN A 276 22.24 33.82 -14.29
C GLN A 276 21.84 33.25 -12.94
N LEU A 277 22.72 33.30 -11.93
CA LEU A 277 22.35 32.86 -10.57
C LEU A 277 21.22 33.69 -9.96
N ALA A 278 21.26 35.03 -10.12
CA ALA A 278 20.22 35.90 -9.60
C ALA A 278 18.84 35.67 -10.30
N LEU A 279 18.85 35.46 -11.61
CA LEU A 279 17.64 35.12 -12.36
C LEU A 279 17.09 33.76 -11.93
N ARG A 280 17.94 32.76 -11.77
CA ARG A 280 17.53 31.44 -11.29
C ARG A 280 16.88 31.55 -9.90
N ASP A 281 17.51 32.27 -8.97
CA ASP A 281 17.02 32.39 -7.60
C ASP A 281 15.71 33.22 -7.54
N TYR A 282 15.59 34.28 -8.37
CA TYR A 282 14.35 35.03 -8.53
C TYR A 282 13.21 34.12 -9.02
N TYR A 283 13.47 33.32 -10.05
CA TYR A 283 12.47 32.44 -10.65
C TYR A 283 12.05 31.32 -9.70
N ARG A 284 13.02 30.80 -8.95
CA ARG A 284 12.76 29.81 -7.88
C ARG A 284 11.85 30.40 -6.80
N ALA A 285 12.18 31.60 -6.32
CA ALA A 285 11.37 32.29 -5.31
C ALA A 285 9.94 32.61 -5.81
N PHE A 286 9.81 33.05 -7.07
CA PHE A 286 8.51 33.35 -7.68
C PHE A 286 7.65 32.08 -7.81
N ARG A 287 8.20 31.00 -8.32
CA ARG A 287 7.50 29.71 -8.42
C ARG A 287 7.14 29.14 -7.05
N GLN A 288 8.04 29.25 -6.10
CA GLN A 288 7.80 28.79 -4.74
C GLN A 288 6.66 29.56 -4.08
N ARG A 289 6.64 30.90 -4.21
CA ARG A 289 5.53 31.71 -3.73
C ARG A 289 4.20 31.34 -4.40
N ALA A 290 4.21 31.11 -5.72
CA ALA A 290 3.01 30.68 -6.44
C ALA A 290 2.52 29.29 -5.99
N SER A 291 3.43 28.41 -5.60
CA SER A 291 3.11 27.11 -4.98
C SER A 291 2.43 27.32 -3.62
N TRP A 292 3.01 28.15 -2.75
CA TRP A 292 2.44 28.45 -1.43
C TRP A 292 1.04 29.08 -1.51
N VAL A 293 0.83 30.04 -2.43
CA VAL A 293 -0.50 30.63 -2.64
C VAL A 293 -1.52 29.62 -3.13
N ARG A 294 -1.15 28.73 -4.07
CA ARG A 294 -2.05 27.68 -4.55
C ARG A 294 -2.44 26.67 -3.47
N ASN A 295 -1.57 26.46 -2.51
CA ASN A 295 -1.72 25.49 -1.44
C ASN A 295 -2.24 26.14 -0.12
N ASP A 296 -2.75 27.39 -0.17
CA ASP A 296 -3.26 28.15 0.99
C ASP A 296 -2.25 28.22 2.17
N LEU A 297 -0.96 28.35 1.86
CA LEU A 297 0.11 28.50 2.84
C LEU A 297 0.49 29.96 3.09
N LEU A 298 0.05 30.89 2.21
CA LEU A 298 0.23 32.35 2.31
C LEU A 298 -1.11 33.04 2.23
#